data_9be53d7698734aaa6a2c48b4ae10ea20
#
_entry.id   9be53d7698734aaa6a2c48b4ae10ea20
#
_cell.length_a   1.000
_cell.length_b   1.000
_cell.length_c   1.000
_cell.angle_alpha   90.00
_cell.angle_beta   90.00
_cell.angle_gamma   90.00
#
_symmetry.space_group_name_H-M   'P 1'
#
loop_
_entity.id
_entity.type
_entity.pdbx_description
1 polymer ?
#
loop_
_entity_poly.entity_id
_entity_poly.type
_entity_poly.pdbx_seq_one_letter_code
_entity_poly.pdbx_strand_id
1 'polypeptide(L)'
;AALEYLVEHACFTRLGNGGVAQVDANGLIAAAFTHRDSRAGDPNLHTHVAISNKVSTTLPDGTVKWLALDGAALYRNNVPASEVYNTALEAHLRERIGVEFADRPSEDRSKRPVREIVGMDDRLTERWSSRTAAITARTAELSRQFQLDHHREPTAIEAIGLAPVSYTHLTL
;
A
#
# COMPACT_ATOMS: atom_id res chain seq x y z
N ALA A 1 5.36 -10.20 -10.84
CA ALA A 1 5.92 -8.83 -11.06
C ALA A 1 6.32 -8.15 -9.73
N ALA A 2 5.38 -7.59 -8.90
CA ALA A 2 5.76 -6.83 -7.70
C ALA A 2 6.51 -7.67 -6.64
N LEU A 3 6.10 -8.90 -6.39
CA LEU A 3 6.82 -9.78 -5.45
C LEU A 3 8.19 -10.19 -5.96
N GLU A 4 8.34 -10.43 -7.25
CA GLU A 4 9.64 -10.69 -7.88
C GLU A 4 10.56 -9.49 -7.72
N TYR A 5 10.03 -8.28 -7.97
CA TYR A 5 10.77 -7.04 -7.73
C TYR A 5 11.25 -6.94 -6.27
N LEU A 6 10.39 -7.26 -5.28
CA LEU A 6 10.77 -7.22 -3.86
C LEU A 6 11.81 -8.29 -3.52
N VAL A 7 11.75 -9.47 -4.12
CA VAL A 7 12.78 -10.51 -3.93
C VAL A 7 14.13 -10.03 -4.45
N GLU A 8 14.16 -9.34 -5.59
CA GLU A 8 15.38 -8.87 -6.22
C GLU A 8 15.99 -7.63 -5.52
N HIS A 9 15.15 -6.73 -4.99
CA HIS A 9 15.59 -5.39 -4.54
C HIS A 9 15.43 -5.14 -3.04
N ALA A 10 14.75 -6.02 -2.31
CA ALA A 10 14.41 -5.81 -0.89
C ALA A 10 14.57 -7.06 0.00
N CYS A 11 15.01 -8.19 -0.56
CA CYS A 11 15.14 -9.43 0.17
C CYS A 11 16.50 -9.52 0.88
N PHE A 12 16.66 -8.71 1.93
CA PHE A 12 17.89 -8.63 2.71
C PHE A 12 17.66 -8.99 4.18
N THR A 13 18.74 -9.40 4.82
CA THR A 13 18.82 -9.52 6.29
C THR A 13 20.09 -8.85 6.79
N ARG A 14 20.26 -8.83 8.11
CA ARG A 14 21.43 -8.17 8.73
C ARG A 14 22.22 -9.14 9.58
N LEU A 15 23.55 -9.08 9.46
CA LEU A 15 24.52 -9.86 10.20
C LEU A 15 25.43 -8.96 11.06
N GLY A 16 26.13 -9.59 12.01
CA GLY A 16 27.11 -8.94 12.86
C GLY A 16 26.50 -8.28 14.08
N ASN A 17 27.37 -7.73 14.94
CA ASN A 17 26.94 -7.04 16.17
C ASN A 17 26.17 -5.78 15.79
N GLY A 18 24.95 -5.63 16.33
CA GLY A 18 24.05 -4.52 15.98
C GLY A 18 23.53 -4.54 14.55
N GLY A 19 23.69 -5.64 13.80
CA GLY A 19 23.17 -5.76 12.42
C GLY A 19 23.89 -4.86 11.42
N VAL A 20 25.20 -4.67 11.56
CA VAL A 20 26.01 -3.73 10.76
C VAL A 20 26.10 -4.12 9.29
N ALA A 21 26.08 -5.41 8.96
CA ALA A 21 26.23 -5.89 7.60
C ALA A 21 24.87 -6.28 7.01
N GLN A 22 24.46 -5.63 5.92
CA GLN A 22 23.35 -6.07 5.10
C GLN A 22 23.82 -7.17 4.15
N VAL A 23 23.10 -8.27 4.10
CA VAL A 23 23.40 -9.41 3.22
C VAL A 23 22.15 -9.91 2.54
N ASP A 24 22.30 -10.55 1.40
CA ASP A 24 21.20 -11.16 0.67
C ASP A 24 20.56 -12.28 1.48
N ALA A 25 19.24 -12.37 1.40
CA ALA A 25 18.49 -13.51 1.87
C ALA A 25 18.14 -14.45 0.70
N ASN A 26 17.89 -15.72 1.01
CA ASN A 26 17.64 -16.75 0.00
C ASN A 26 16.26 -16.65 -0.66
N GLY A 27 15.40 -15.72 -0.22
CA GLY A 27 14.07 -15.49 -0.75
C GLY A 27 13.09 -15.03 0.33
N LEU A 28 11.87 -14.69 -0.11
CA LEU A 28 10.75 -14.30 0.77
C LEU A 28 9.78 -15.47 0.95
N ILE A 29 9.26 -15.63 2.15
CA ILE A 29 8.12 -16.50 2.42
C ILE A 29 6.89 -15.60 2.52
N ALA A 30 5.90 -15.85 1.67
CA ALA A 30 4.69 -15.04 1.62
C ALA A 30 3.44 -15.91 1.46
N ALA A 31 2.33 -15.45 2.06
CA ALA A 31 1.00 -16.03 1.87
C ALA A 31 0.07 -14.96 1.25
N ALA A 32 -0.69 -15.36 0.23
CA ALA A 32 -1.60 -14.47 -0.48
C ALA A 32 -3.06 -14.81 -0.14
N PHE A 33 -3.86 -13.78 0.18
CA PHE A 33 -5.28 -13.89 0.54
C PHE A 33 -6.08 -12.96 -0.36
N THR A 34 -6.86 -13.51 -1.28
CA THR A 34 -7.69 -12.72 -2.19
C THR A 34 -9.04 -12.41 -1.54
N HIS A 35 -9.38 -11.12 -1.53
CA HIS A 35 -10.66 -10.61 -1.06
C HIS A 35 -11.41 -9.97 -2.24
N ARG A 36 -12.73 -9.95 -2.17
CA ARG A 36 -13.61 -9.44 -3.25
C ARG A 36 -14.34 -8.16 -2.88
N ASP A 37 -14.34 -7.83 -1.60
CA ASP A 37 -15.10 -6.73 -1.02
C ASP A 37 -14.25 -5.88 -0.08
N SER A 38 -14.62 -4.62 0.05
CA SER A 38 -14.10 -3.74 1.09
C SER A 38 -14.72 -4.08 2.44
N ARG A 39 -14.21 -3.52 3.54
CA ARG A 39 -14.85 -3.64 4.87
C ARG A 39 -16.26 -3.06 4.94
N ALA A 40 -16.61 -2.19 4.01
CA ALA A 40 -17.95 -1.61 3.88
C ALA A 40 -18.89 -2.43 2.97
N GLY A 41 -18.41 -3.56 2.44
CA GLY A 41 -19.17 -4.42 1.54
C GLY A 41 -19.19 -3.96 0.07
N ASP A 42 -18.44 -2.92 -0.28
CA ASP A 42 -18.31 -2.49 -1.68
C ASP A 42 -17.48 -3.50 -2.48
N PRO A 43 -17.76 -3.71 -3.78
CA PRO A 43 -16.92 -4.50 -4.66
C PRO A 43 -15.47 -3.97 -4.69
N ASN A 44 -14.52 -4.78 -4.25
CA ASN A 44 -13.11 -4.40 -4.20
C ASN A 44 -12.23 -5.65 -4.29
N LEU A 45 -11.95 -6.08 -5.51
CA LEU A 45 -11.07 -7.24 -5.72
C LEU A 45 -9.62 -6.85 -5.42
N HIS A 46 -9.08 -7.42 -4.36
CA HIS A 46 -7.70 -7.16 -3.94
C HIS A 46 -7.08 -8.37 -3.25
N THR A 47 -5.75 -8.39 -3.18
CA THR A 47 -5.01 -9.48 -2.54
C THR A 47 -4.10 -8.91 -1.45
N HIS A 48 -4.30 -9.38 -0.22
CA HIS A 48 -3.33 -9.17 0.85
C HIS A 48 -2.19 -10.17 0.71
N VAL A 49 -0.96 -9.69 0.78
CA VAL A 49 0.24 -10.53 0.80
C VAL A 49 0.92 -10.34 2.14
N ALA A 50 0.85 -11.38 2.97
CA ALA A 50 1.54 -11.41 4.26
C ALA A 50 2.96 -11.97 4.05
N ILE A 51 3.97 -11.13 4.23
CA ILE A 51 5.38 -11.51 4.11
C ILE A 51 5.91 -11.88 5.50
N SER A 52 6.55 -13.03 5.60
CA SER A 52 7.22 -13.46 6.84
C SER A 52 8.33 -12.48 7.24
N ASN A 53 8.35 -12.13 8.53
CA ASN A 53 9.47 -11.34 9.07
C ASN A 53 10.76 -12.17 9.26
N LYS A 54 10.76 -13.45 8.86
CA LYS A 54 11.94 -14.32 8.90
C LYS A 54 12.33 -14.77 7.51
N VAL A 55 13.62 -14.66 7.22
CA VAL A 55 14.25 -15.11 5.98
C VAL A 55 15.50 -15.93 6.31
N SER A 56 15.89 -16.82 5.41
CA SER A 56 17.15 -17.53 5.53
C SER A 56 18.24 -16.83 4.74
N THR A 57 19.47 -16.94 5.20
CA THR A 57 20.68 -16.54 4.47
C THR A 57 21.74 -17.63 4.59
N THR A 58 22.55 -17.80 3.56
CA THR A 58 23.65 -18.77 3.54
C THR A 58 24.94 -18.04 3.80
N LEU A 59 25.65 -18.45 4.86
CA LEU A 59 26.94 -17.90 5.22
C LEU A 59 28.06 -18.43 4.29
N PRO A 60 29.26 -17.80 4.26
CA PRO A 60 30.39 -18.26 3.43
C PRO A 60 30.83 -19.69 3.73
N ASP A 61 30.61 -20.19 4.93
CA ASP A 61 30.90 -21.58 5.35
C ASP A 61 29.82 -22.58 4.96
N GLY A 62 28.78 -22.15 4.24
CA GLY A 62 27.63 -22.95 3.84
C GLY A 62 26.55 -23.11 4.91
N THR A 63 26.72 -22.54 6.11
CA THR A 63 25.73 -22.60 7.17
C THR A 63 24.51 -21.73 6.82
N VAL A 64 23.30 -22.28 6.94
CA VAL A 64 22.05 -21.54 6.76
C VAL A 64 21.57 -21.00 8.11
N LYS A 65 21.32 -19.70 8.16
CA LYS A 65 20.74 -19.00 9.33
C LYS A 65 19.39 -18.40 9.00
N TRP A 66 18.48 -18.45 9.98
CA TRP A 66 17.18 -17.80 9.92
C TRP A 66 17.22 -16.52 10.75
N LEU A 67 16.99 -15.38 10.11
CA LEU A 67 17.13 -14.04 10.70
C LEU A 67 15.89 -13.18 10.36
N ALA A 68 15.81 -12.00 10.97
CA ALA A 68 14.77 -11.05 10.63
C ALA A 68 15.02 -10.45 9.23
N LEU A 69 13.94 -10.31 8.46
CA LEU A 69 13.95 -9.55 7.22
C LEU A 69 14.35 -8.08 7.49
N ASP A 70 15.17 -7.48 6.63
CA ASP A 70 15.45 -6.04 6.70
C ASP A 70 14.21 -5.23 6.30
N GLY A 71 13.36 -4.93 7.29
CA GLY A 71 12.12 -4.19 7.10
C GLY A 71 12.34 -2.78 6.53
N ALA A 72 13.49 -2.15 6.79
CA ALA A 72 13.80 -0.85 6.22
C ALA A 72 14.04 -0.91 4.72
N ALA A 73 14.69 -1.98 4.24
CA ALA A 73 14.86 -2.23 2.80
C ALA A 73 13.49 -2.47 2.14
N LEU A 74 12.65 -3.30 2.75
CA LEU A 74 11.29 -3.57 2.25
C LEU A 74 10.45 -2.29 2.18
N TYR A 75 10.48 -1.47 3.23
CA TYR A 75 9.73 -0.22 3.29
C TYR A 75 10.17 0.78 2.20
N ARG A 76 11.47 0.95 1.97
CA ARG A 76 12.00 1.82 0.90
C ARG A 76 11.59 1.38 -0.49
N ASN A 77 11.34 0.09 -0.70
CA ASN A 77 10.93 -0.47 -1.97
C ASN A 77 9.40 -0.57 -2.15
N ASN A 78 8.61 -0.08 -1.20
CA ASN A 78 7.15 -0.12 -1.29
C ASN A 78 6.61 0.67 -2.49
N VAL A 79 7.07 1.91 -2.70
CA VAL A 79 6.63 2.74 -3.82
C VAL A 79 7.05 2.15 -5.17
N PRO A 80 8.34 1.81 -5.42
CA PRO A 80 8.72 1.14 -6.65
C PRO A 80 7.96 -0.17 -6.93
N ALA A 81 7.76 -1.02 -5.92
CA ALA A 81 6.99 -2.26 -6.07
C ALA A 81 5.53 -1.98 -6.45
N SER A 82 4.93 -0.91 -5.91
CA SER A 82 3.58 -0.47 -6.27
C SER A 82 3.50 -0.03 -7.73
N GLU A 83 4.53 0.65 -8.26
CA GLU A 83 4.62 1.04 -9.67
C GLU A 83 4.71 -0.17 -10.59
N VAL A 84 5.56 -1.13 -10.24
CA VAL A 84 5.69 -2.39 -10.99
C VAL A 84 4.36 -3.14 -11.00
N TYR A 85 3.64 -3.18 -9.85
CA TYR A 85 2.32 -3.77 -9.78
C TYR A 85 1.32 -3.07 -10.70
N ASN A 86 1.22 -1.75 -10.62
CA ASN A 86 0.26 -0.97 -11.39
C ASN A 86 0.51 -1.11 -12.91
N THR A 87 1.77 -1.04 -13.32
CA THR A 87 2.16 -1.21 -14.73
C THR A 87 1.79 -2.61 -15.25
N ALA A 88 2.08 -3.65 -14.47
CA ALA A 88 1.74 -5.02 -14.84
C ALA A 88 0.22 -5.24 -14.87
N LEU A 89 -0.51 -4.69 -13.90
CA LEU A 89 -1.97 -4.77 -13.85
C LEU A 89 -2.60 -4.10 -15.08
N GLU A 90 -2.17 -2.88 -15.41
CA GLU A 90 -2.66 -2.15 -16.57
C GLU A 90 -2.40 -2.93 -17.89
N ALA A 91 -1.20 -3.48 -18.06
CA ALA A 91 -0.86 -4.28 -19.22
C ALA A 91 -1.76 -5.54 -19.34
N HIS A 92 -1.95 -6.26 -18.24
CA HIS A 92 -2.81 -7.46 -18.25
C HIS A 92 -4.29 -7.14 -18.48
N LEU A 93 -4.81 -6.04 -17.94
CA LEU A 93 -6.20 -5.65 -18.18
C LEU A 93 -6.42 -5.21 -19.63
N ARG A 94 -5.47 -4.49 -20.22
CA ARG A 94 -5.51 -4.16 -21.65
C ARG A 94 -5.54 -5.42 -22.53
N GLU A 95 -4.64 -6.34 -22.25
CA GLU A 95 -4.49 -7.57 -23.03
C GLU A 95 -5.72 -8.48 -22.90
N ARG A 96 -6.24 -8.66 -21.69
CA ARG A 96 -7.27 -9.68 -21.40
C ARG A 96 -8.70 -9.21 -21.61
N ILE A 97 -8.98 -7.95 -21.35
CA ILE A 97 -10.35 -7.40 -21.40
C ILE A 97 -10.48 -6.16 -22.30
N GLY A 98 -9.38 -5.71 -22.91
CA GLY A 98 -9.39 -4.64 -23.90
C GLY A 98 -9.72 -3.26 -23.36
N VAL A 99 -9.49 -3.00 -22.05
CA VAL A 99 -9.74 -1.67 -21.46
C VAL A 99 -8.58 -0.73 -21.73
N GLU A 100 -8.89 0.55 -21.91
CA GLU A 100 -7.93 1.63 -22.04
C GLU A 100 -7.77 2.38 -20.70
N PHE A 101 -6.59 2.95 -20.48
CA PHE A 101 -6.27 3.73 -19.30
C PHE A 101 -5.85 5.14 -19.68
N ALA A 102 -6.28 6.11 -18.87
CA ALA A 102 -5.86 7.51 -18.98
C ALA A 102 -5.48 8.06 -17.60
N ASP A 103 -4.72 9.15 -17.58
CA ASP A 103 -4.42 9.86 -16.35
C ASP A 103 -5.67 10.61 -15.87
N ARG A 104 -6.00 10.45 -14.58
CA ARG A 104 -7.00 11.29 -13.93
C ARG A 104 -6.52 12.73 -13.91
N PRO A 105 -7.34 13.70 -14.32
CA PRO A 105 -7.00 15.11 -14.17
C PRO A 105 -6.64 15.44 -12.72
N SER A 106 -5.50 16.08 -12.50
CA SER A 106 -5.04 16.52 -11.18
C SER A 106 -4.51 17.93 -11.26
N GLU A 107 -4.89 18.76 -10.28
CA GLU A 107 -4.35 20.12 -10.13
C GLU A 107 -2.91 20.08 -9.56
N ASP A 108 -2.59 19.06 -8.79
CA ASP A 108 -1.27 18.88 -8.18
C ASP A 108 -0.34 18.07 -9.10
N ARG A 109 0.41 18.78 -9.92
CA ARG A 109 1.40 18.17 -10.84
C ARG A 109 2.64 17.63 -10.15
N SER A 110 2.82 17.85 -8.85
CA SER A 110 3.92 17.28 -8.08
C SER A 110 3.67 15.82 -7.70
N LYS A 111 2.42 15.39 -7.73
CA LYS A 111 2.03 14.00 -7.46
C LYS A 111 2.00 13.20 -8.75
N ARG A 112 2.35 11.93 -8.60
CA ARG A 112 2.19 10.95 -9.66
C ARG A 112 0.74 10.91 -10.15
N PRO A 113 0.49 10.87 -11.47
CA PRO A 113 -0.85 10.74 -11.99
C PRO A 113 -1.48 9.41 -11.55
N VAL A 114 -2.76 9.44 -11.22
CA VAL A 114 -3.57 8.25 -10.97
C VAL A 114 -4.11 7.78 -12.31
N ARG A 115 -3.87 6.51 -12.64
CA ARG A 115 -4.38 5.89 -13.87
C ARG A 115 -5.78 5.36 -13.64
N GLU A 116 -6.71 5.63 -14.57
CA GLU A 116 -8.09 5.18 -14.51
C GLU A 116 -8.52 4.51 -15.83
N ILE A 117 -9.46 3.58 -15.72
CA ILE A 117 -10.08 2.96 -16.89
C ILE A 117 -10.96 3.99 -17.59
N VAL A 118 -10.72 4.19 -18.89
CA VAL A 118 -11.48 5.12 -19.72
C VAL A 118 -12.93 4.64 -19.85
N GLY A 119 -13.88 5.58 -19.69
CA GLY A 119 -15.31 5.29 -19.84
C GLY A 119 -15.98 4.67 -18.60
N MET A 120 -15.30 4.63 -17.46
CA MET A 120 -15.94 4.26 -16.19
C MET A 120 -16.92 5.38 -15.76
N ASP A 121 -18.16 5.01 -15.41
CA ASP A 121 -19.16 5.97 -14.92
C ASP A 121 -18.82 6.40 -13.49
N ASP A 122 -18.63 7.70 -13.28
CA ASP A 122 -18.30 8.29 -11.98
C ASP A 122 -19.34 7.95 -10.91
N ARG A 123 -20.62 7.91 -11.26
CA ARG A 123 -21.72 7.53 -10.36
C ARG A 123 -21.59 6.10 -9.85
N LEU A 124 -21.05 5.20 -10.68
CA LEU A 124 -20.78 3.82 -10.27
C LEU A 124 -19.62 3.77 -9.29
N THR A 125 -18.56 4.52 -9.56
CA THR A 125 -17.38 4.62 -8.69
C THR A 125 -17.76 5.24 -7.33
N GLU A 126 -18.57 6.30 -7.32
CA GLU A 126 -19.09 6.92 -6.11
C GLU A 126 -19.96 5.96 -5.30
N ARG A 127 -20.87 5.23 -5.97
CA ARG A 127 -21.76 4.25 -5.32
C ARG A 127 -20.97 3.14 -4.61
N TRP A 128 -19.83 2.75 -5.16
CA TRP A 128 -18.97 1.69 -4.61
C TRP A 128 -17.80 2.23 -3.79
N SER A 129 -17.91 3.46 -3.32
CA SER A 129 -16.92 4.13 -2.47
C SER A 129 -17.45 4.44 -1.07
N SER A 130 -18.39 3.64 -0.53
CA SER A 130 -19.02 3.86 0.77
C SER A 130 -18.02 4.03 1.90
N ARG A 131 -16.94 3.24 1.88
CA ARG A 131 -15.86 3.37 2.87
C ARG A 131 -15.15 4.73 2.78
N THR A 132 -14.83 5.19 1.58
CA THR A 132 -14.20 6.50 1.37
C THR A 132 -15.12 7.62 1.82
N ALA A 133 -16.42 7.55 1.48
CA ALA A 133 -17.43 8.51 1.92
C ALA A 133 -17.52 8.56 3.46
N ALA A 134 -17.55 7.41 4.14
CA ALA A 134 -17.59 7.32 5.59
C ALA A 134 -16.31 7.89 6.25
N ILE A 135 -15.12 7.61 5.70
CA ILE A 135 -13.85 8.16 6.18
C ILE A 135 -13.84 9.69 6.03
N THR A 136 -14.25 10.21 4.86
CA THR A 136 -14.32 11.64 4.59
C THR A 136 -15.29 12.35 5.56
N ALA A 137 -16.49 11.80 5.78
CA ALA A 137 -17.44 12.33 6.71
C ALA A 137 -16.90 12.36 8.15
N ARG A 138 -16.25 11.26 8.58
CA ARG A 138 -15.66 11.18 9.93
C ARG A 138 -14.49 12.13 10.11
N THR A 139 -13.64 12.28 9.10
CA THR A 139 -12.52 13.22 9.13
C THR A 139 -13.03 14.66 9.22
N ALA A 140 -14.08 15.01 8.47
CA ALA A 140 -14.72 16.32 8.55
C ALA A 140 -15.33 16.60 9.93
N GLU A 141 -15.94 15.58 10.57
CA GLU A 141 -16.46 15.69 11.92
C GLU A 141 -15.34 15.93 12.94
N LEU A 142 -14.26 15.15 12.88
CA LEU A 142 -13.10 15.29 13.77
C LEU A 142 -12.40 16.64 13.58
N SER A 143 -12.33 17.15 12.35
CA SER A 143 -11.78 18.48 12.07
C SER A 143 -12.65 19.59 12.68
N ARG A 144 -13.97 19.47 12.58
CA ARG A 144 -14.91 20.41 13.26
C ARG A 144 -14.76 20.36 14.77
N GLN A 145 -14.66 19.16 15.36
CA GLN A 145 -14.44 19.04 16.80
C GLN A 145 -13.12 19.70 17.21
N PHE A 146 -12.04 19.44 16.46
CA PHE A 146 -10.75 20.09 16.69
C PHE A 146 -10.87 21.63 16.66
N GLN A 147 -11.62 22.20 15.68
CA GLN A 147 -11.84 23.64 15.59
C GLN A 147 -12.58 24.19 16.83
N LEU A 148 -13.58 23.45 17.32
CA LEU A 148 -14.30 23.86 18.53
C LEU A 148 -13.39 23.84 19.77
N ASP A 149 -12.57 22.81 19.91
CA ASP A 149 -11.70 22.63 21.09
C ASP A 149 -10.49 23.59 21.08
N HIS A 150 -9.97 23.94 19.90
CA HIS A 150 -8.74 24.72 19.77
C HIS A 150 -8.95 26.13 19.19
N HIS A 151 -10.19 26.49 18.83
CA HIS A 151 -10.55 27.78 18.20
C HIS A 151 -9.74 28.14 16.95
N ARG A 152 -9.26 27.13 16.22
CA ARG A 152 -8.54 27.26 14.94
C ARG A 152 -8.71 26.02 14.09
N GLU A 153 -8.40 26.13 12.82
CA GLU A 153 -8.31 24.94 11.95
C GLU A 153 -7.09 24.06 12.27
N PRO A 154 -7.20 22.73 12.05
CA PRO A 154 -6.05 21.86 12.18
C PRO A 154 -4.99 22.21 11.14
N THR A 155 -3.73 22.23 11.54
CA THR A 155 -2.60 22.30 10.61
C THR A 155 -2.56 21.06 9.72
N ALA A 156 -1.80 21.08 8.63
CA ALA A 156 -1.65 19.91 7.74
C ALA A 156 -1.16 18.65 8.47
N ILE A 157 -0.28 18.82 9.46
CA ILE A 157 0.24 17.68 10.27
C ILE A 157 -0.86 17.14 11.19
N GLU A 158 -1.62 18.01 11.85
CA GLU A 158 -2.73 17.60 12.73
C GLU A 158 -3.85 16.95 11.92
N ALA A 159 -4.18 17.49 10.74
CA ALA A 159 -5.16 16.90 9.81
C ALA A 159 -4.75 15.48 9.38
N ILE A 160 -3.47 15.24 9.10
CA ILE A 160 -2.93 13.90 8.85
C ILE A 160 -3.14 13.00 10.08
N GLY A 161 -2.95 13.52 11.29
CA GLY A 161 -3.18 12.79 12.54
C GLY A 161 -4.63 12.41 12.79
N LEU A 162 -5.60 13.19 12.29
CA LEU A 162 -7.03 12.89 12.41
C LEU A 162 -7.49 11.74 11.48
N ALA A 163 -6.85 11.56 10.34
CA ALA A 163 -7.19 10.54 9.35
C ALA A 163 -7.07 9.09 9.89
N PRO A 164 -6.00 8.67 10.60
CA PRO A 164 -5.91 7.33 11.19
C PRO A 164 -7.01 7.03 12.20
N VAL A 165 -7.44 8.02 12.99
CA VAL A 165 -8.53 7.87 13.97
C VAL A 165 -9.85 7.59 13.25
N SER A 166 -10.10 8.25 12.11
CA SER A 166 -11.27 7.97 11.27
C SER A 166 -11.24 6.55 10.70
N TYR A 167 -10.06 6.03 10.38
CA TYR A 167 -9.86 4.66 9.88
C TYR A 167 -10.18 3.60 10.92
N THR A 168 -9.77 3.78 12.16
CA THR A 168 -9.92 2.80 13.25
C THR A 168 -11.37 2.69 13.74
N HIS A 169 -12.11 3.79 13.76
CA HIS A 169 -13.51 3.81 14.20
C HIS A 169 -14.51 3.19 13.19
N LEU A 170 -14.11 2.96 11.95
CA LEU A 170 -14.91 2.26 10.93
C LEU A 170 -14.70 0.74 10.95
N THR A 171 -14.10 0.20 12.01
CA THR A 171 -13.68 -1.20 12.12
C THR A 171 -14.56 -2.04 13.04
N LEU A 172 -15.79 -1.63 13.31
CA LEU A 172 -16.80 -2.42 14.06
C LEU A 172 -17.80 -3.04 13.11
#